data_ee39ecd9136937a81567f28dd345214b
#
_entry.id   ee39ecd9136937a81567f28dd345214b
#
_cell.length_a   1.000
_cell.length_b   1.000
_cell.length_c   1.000
_cell.angle_alpha   90.00
_cell.angle_beta   90.00
_cell.angle_gamma   90.00
#
_symmetry.space_group_name_H-M   'P 1'
#
loop_
_entity.id
_entity.type
_entity.pdbx_description
1 polymer ?
#
loop_
_entity_poly.entity_id
_entity_poly.type
_entity_poly.pdbx_seq_one_letter_code
_entity_poly.pdbx_strand_id
1 'polypeptide(L)'
;TAAEKAIRSVNPRELPPGDYTVILEPDAFADMGPNVTALLTGRRGGGGGIFGPDLSLLPAERVEVGTPITNPLYTLRSDPTHPKLLGMPFTLAGGGFGFGSGGLGGGGAALLQAGRPTRKITWIEKGIVRNLLLSPAQARRSGGEPTPAPTSLIIEGGEGSLEDLIRKTDRALLVTRFWYIRALNPILGTSTGLTRDGLFLVENGEIKYPVKNFRFNESWRTVVENTEAMTAPYKRVRDALYPAVRTRAFTFSSGSDAIE
;
A
#
# COMPACT_ATOMS: atom_id res chain seq x y z
N THR A 1 5.23 14.10 16.42
CA THR A 1 4.79 13.01 17.34
C THR A 1 3.28 12.83 17.31
N ALA A 2 2.75 11.74 17.90
CA ALA A 2 1.30 11.52 18.03
C ALA A 2 0.63 12.63 18.84
N ALA A 3 1.27 13.08 19.93
CA ALA A 3 0.78 14.18 20.75
C ALA A 3 0.65 15.51 19.97
N GLU A 4 1.62 15.84 19.14
CA GLU A 4 1.56 17.04 18.28
C GLU A 4 0.41 16.95 17.27
N LYS A 5 0.18 15.78 16.69
CA LYS A 5 -0.96 15.57 15.77
C LYS A 5 -2.28 15.73 16.50
N ALA A 6 -2.44 15.16 17.69
CA ALA A 6 -3.64 15.30 18.50
C ALA A 6 -3.93 16.78 18.84
N ILE A 7 -2.91 17.53 19.26
CA ILE A 7 -3.05 18.97 19.55
C ILE A 7 -3.45 19.75 18.28
N ARG A 8 -2.85 19.42 17.14
CA ARG A 8 -3.16 20.07 15.86
C ARG A 8 -4.53 19.70 15.30
N SER A 9 -5.15 18.61 15.75
CA SER A 9 -6.46 18.14 15.27
C SER A 9 -7.65 18.82 15.97
N VAL A 10 -7.41 19.69 16.94
CA VAL A 10 -8.47 20.39 17.70
C VAL A 10 -9.20 21.40 16.79
N ASN A 11 -10.54 21.45 16.89
CA ASN A 11 -11.43 22.32 16.13
C ASN A 11 -11.29 22.15 14.59
N PRO A 12 -11.52 20.95 14.05
CA PRO A 12 -11.40 20.70 12.63
C PRO A 12 -12.48 21.45 11.83
N ARG A 13 -12.10 21.93 10.65
CA ARG A 13 -13.01 22.65 9.74
C ARG A 13 -13.62 21.69 8.73
N GLU A 14 -14.84 21.99 8.29
CA GLU A 14 -15.46 21.27 7.17
C GLU A 14 -14.85 21.70 5.84
N LEU A 15 -14.69 20.73 4.94
CA LEU A 15 -14.46 20.94 3.53
C LEU A 15 -15.51 20.15 2.72
N PRO A 16 -15.86 20.58 1.50
CA PRO A 16 -16.78 19.82 0.66
C PRO A 16 -16.16 18.49 0.23
N PRO A 17 -16.94 17.41 0.11
CA PRO A 17 -16.51 16.19 -0.56
C PRO A 17 -16.11 16.47 -2.01
N GLY A 18 -15.28 15.60 -2.58
CA GLY A 18 -14.80 15.74 -3.95
C GLY A 18 -13.41 15.12 -4.14
N ASP A 19 -12.81 15.43 -5.26
CA ASP A 19 -11.48 14.95 -5.61
C ASP A 19 -10.41 15.93 -5.12
N TYR A 20 -9.43 15.39 -4.42
CA TYR A 20 -8.32 16.17 -3.88
C TYR A 20 -6.98 15.57 -4.27
N THR A 21 -5.98 16.41 -4.41
CA THR A 21 -4.61 15.95 -4.23
C THR A 21 -4.42 15.61 -2.76
N VAL A 22 -3.84 14.45 -2.47
CA VAL A 22 -3.55 14.03 -1.10
C VAL A 22 -2.08 13.73 -0.91
N ILE A 23 -1.59 13.99 0.29
CA ILE A 23 -0.31 13.46 0.78
C ILE A 23 -0.67 12.37 1.77
N LEU A 24 -0.37 11.12 1.43
CA LEU A 24 -0.56 9.99 2.31
C LEU A 24 0.72 9.77 3.11
N GLU A 25 0.65 9.88 4.43
CA GLU A 25 1.75 9.42 5.28
C GLU A 25 1.96 7.91 5.14
N PRO A 26 3.11 7.37 5.53
CA PRO A 26 3.41 5.94 5.38
C PRO A 26 2.36 5.00 5.98
N ASP A 27 1.74 5.38 7.12
CA ASP A 27 0.66 4.57 7.71
C ASP A 27 -0.58 4.59 6.84
N ALA A 28 -1.01 5.76 6.35
CA ALA A 28 -2.16 5.88 5.46
C ALA A 28 -1.93 5.12 4.14
N PHE A 29 -0.74 5.23 3.57
CA PHE A 29 -0.40 4.48 2.36
C PHE A 29 -0.38 2.96 2.61
N ALA A 30 0.14 2.53 3.75
CA ALA A 30 0.11 1.12 4.16
C ALA A 30 -1.31 0.61 4.47
N ASP A 31 -2.18 1.46 5.03
CA ASP A 31 -3.58 1.11 5.32
C ASP A 31 -4.39 0.87 4.04
N MET A 32 -4.11 1.59 2.95
CA MET A 32 -4.69 1.30 1.63
C MET A 32 -4.35 -0.11 1.15
N GLY A 33 -3.32 -0.71 1.74
CA GLY A 33 -2.96 -2.11 1.55
C GLY A 33 -2.71 -2.44 0.09
N PRO A 34 -1.59 -2.01 -0.51
CA PRO A 34 -1.21 -2.58 -1.78
C PRO A 34 -1.17 -4.09 -1.60
N ASN A 35 -2.10 -4.80 -2.21
CA ASN A 35 -2.07 -6.27 -2.23
C ASN A 35 -0.97 -6.70 -3.21
N VAL A 36 0.25 -6.30 -2.86
CA VAL A 36 1.46 -6.53 -3.65
C VAL A 36 1.62 -8.02 -3.94
N THR A 37 1.26 -8.85 -2.96
CA THR A 37 1.33 -10.30 -3.12
C THR A 37 0.42 -10.77 -4.25
N ALA A 38 -0.80 -10.25 -4.35
CA ALA A 38 -1.73 -10.61 -5.42
C ALA A 38 -1.19 -10.20 -6.80
N LEU A 39 -0.59 -9.01 -6.91
CA LEU A 39 0.06 -8.57 -8.15
C LEU A 39 1.19 -9.50 -8.58
N LEU A 40 2.01 -9.91 -7.62
CA LEU A 40 3.18 -10.74 -7.88
C LEU A 40 2.84 -12.20 -8.20
N THR A 41 1.61 -12.66 -7.96
CA THR A 41 1.19 -14.02 -8.36
C THR A 41 0.87 -14.18 -9.84
N GLY A 42 1.12 -13.17 -10.64
CA GLY A 42 0.86 -13.21 -12.09
C GLY A 42 -0.61 -12.99 -12.44
N ARG A 43 -1.43 -12.51 -11.51
CA ARG A 43 -2.85 -12.23 -11.71
C ARG A 43 -3.17 -10.79 -11.31
N ARG A 44 -3.70 -10.03 -12.23
CA ARG A 44 -4.24 -8.70 -11.98
C ARG A 44 -5.72 -8.84 -11.63
N GLY A 45 -6.06 -8.50 -10.41
CA GLY A 45 -7.44 -8.60 -9.90
C GLY A 45 -7.64 -9.81 -8.97
N GLY A 46 -8.52 -9.64 -8.00
CA GLY A 46 -8.99 -10.73 -7.15
C GLY A 46 -8.11 -11.09 -5.95
N GLY A 47 -7.99 -10.19 -5.00
CA GLY A 47 -7.66 -10.54 -3.62
C GLY A 47 -8.93 -10.72 -2.82
N GLY A 48 -9.47 -11.94 -2.72
CA GLY A 48 -10.51 -12.25 -1.74
C GLY A 48 -9.89 -12.15 -0.34
N GLY A 49 -10.33 -11.20 0.48
CA GLY A 49 -10.12 -11.24 1.92
C GLY A 49 -11.00 -12.32 2.55
N ILE A 50 -10.79 -12.63 3.82
CA ILE A 50 -11.54 -13.65 4.61
C ILE A 50 -13.08 -13.51 4.47
N PHE A 51 -13.56 -12.34 4.06
CA PHE A 51 -14.98 -12.03 3.90
C PHE A 51 -15.34 -11.53 2.47
N GLY A 52 -14.42 -11.67 1.50
CA GLY A 52 -14.67 -11.27 0.12
C GLY A 52 -15.06 -12.45 -0.77
N PRO A 53 -15.76 -12.20 -1.91
CA PRO A 53 -16.10 -13.25 -2.86
C PRO A 53 -14.83 -13.90 -3.41
N ASP A 54 -14.91 -15.19 -3.68
CA ASP A 54 -13.85 -15.92 -4.38
C ASP A 54 -13.76 -15.40 -5.83
N LEU A 55 -12.78 -14.55 -6.07
CA LEU A 55 -12.54 -13.94 -7.39
C LEU A 55 -11.64 -14.80 -8.29
N SER A 56 -11.33 -16.03 -7.86
CA SER A 56 -10.52 -16.97 -8.67
C SER A 56 -11.18 -17.34 -10.00
N LEU A 57 -12.49 -17.14 -10.10
CA LEU A 57 -13.30 -17.42 -11.30
C LEU A 57 -13.40 -16.23 -12.26
N LEU A 58 -12.97 -15.03 -11.86
CA LEU A 58 -13.00 -13.87 -12.75
C LEU A 58 -11.81 -13.89 -13.72
N PRO A 59 -12.00 -13.45 -14.96
CA PRO A 59 -10.92 -13.29 -15.92
C PRO A 59 -9.95 -12.23 -15.36
N ALA A 60 -8.83 -12.70 -14.80
CA ALA A 60 -7.77 -11.83 -14.31
C ALA A 60 -6.81 -11.57 -15.48
N GLU A 61 -6.44 -10.31 -15.69
CA GLU A 61 -5.33 -9.98 -16.58
C GLU A 61 -4.08 -10.74 -16.13
N ARG A 62 -3.45 -11.41 -17.06
CA ARG A 62 -2.20 -12.10 -16.79
C ARG A 62 -1.08 -11.09 -16.65
N VAL A 63 -0.37 -11.15 -15.55
CA VAL A 63 0.83 -10.34 -15.31
C VAL A 63 2.05 -11.21 -15.56
N GLU A 64 2.94 -10.75 -16.42
CA GLU A 64 4.19 -11.42 -16.76
C GLU A 64 5.39 -10.54 -16.39
N VAL A 65 6.57 -11.14 -16.34
CA VAL A 65 7.81 -10.38 -16.23
C VAL A 65 7.93 -9.44 -17.43
N GLY A 66 8.24 -8.17 -17.19
CA GLY A 66 8.25 -7.11 -18.20
C GLY A 66 6.96 -6.30 -18.29
N THR A 67 5.86 -6.74 -17.65
CA THR A 67 4.59 -5.99 -17.66
C THR A 67 4.69 -4.72 -16.81
N PRO A 68 4.31 -3.53 -17.33
CA PRO A 68 4.16 -2.32 -16.51
C PRO A 68 2.88 -2.43 -15.69
N ILE A 69 2.97 -2.31 -14.37
CA ILE A 69 1.83 -2.47 -13.44
C ILE A 69 1.64 -1.32 -12.47
N THR A 70 2.62 -0.45 -12.36
CA THR A 70 2.56 0.75 -11.52
C THR A 70 3.17 1.94 -12.23
N ASN A 71 3.01 3.13 -11.65
CA ASN A 71 3.73 4.32 -12.08
C ASN A 71 5.26 4.07 -12.04
N PRO A 72 6.04 4.59 -13.00
CA PRO A 72 7.50 4.43 -13.05
C PRO A 72 8.27 4.91 -11.81
N LEU A 73 7.65 5.70 -10.94
CA LEU A 73 8.25 6.08 -9.66
C LEU A 73 8.46 4.88 -8.72
N TYR A 74 7.66 3.80 -8.87
CA TYR A 74 7.67 2.71 -7.90
C TYR A 74 8.71 1.64 -8.19
N THR A 75 9.55 1.40 -7.21
CA THR A 75 10.39 0.19 -7.11
C THR A 75 10.03 -0.55 -5.84
N LEU A 76 9.76 -1.84 -5.95
CA LEU A 76 9.42 -2.73 -4.84
C LEU A 76 10.46 -3.84 -4.74
N ARG A 77 11.06 -3.97 -3.59
CA ARG A 77 12.01 -5.06 -3.33
C ARG A 77 11.83 -5.68 -1.95
N SER A 78 12.27 -6.92 -1.82
CA SER A 78 12.50 -7.59 -0.53
C SER A 78 13.98 -7.46 -0.15
N ASP A 79 14.24 -7.13 1.11
CA ASP A 79 15.58 -7.17 1.69
C ASP A 79 15.54 -7.66 3.14
N PRO A 80 15.64 -8.97 3.38
CA PRO A 80 15.58 -9.54 4.73
C PRO A 80 16.78 -9.14 5.60
N THR A 81 17.83 -8.57 5.00
CA THR A 81 19.03 -8.12 5.74
C THR A 81 19.01 -6.62 6.05
N HIS A 82 17.92 -5.92 5.66
CA HIS A 82 17.83 -4.48 5.89
C HIS A 82 17.75 -4.17 7.39
N PRO A 83 18.60 -3.28 7.94
CA PRO A 83 18.74 -3.07 9.40
C PRO A 83 17.47 -2.60 10.10
N LYS A 84 16.57 -1.91 9.39
CA LYS A 84 15.28 -1.46 9.95
C LYS A 84 14.18 -2.53 9.89
N LEU A 85 14.36 -3.62 9.15
CA LEU A 85 13.32 -4.63 8.96
C LEU A 85 13.62 -5.95 9.68
N LEU A 86 14.89 -6.36 9.74
CA LEU A 86 15.37 -7.58 10.41
C LEU A 86 14.49 -8.79 10.08
N GLY A 87 14.49 -9.18 8.83
CA GLY A 87 13.69 -10.29 8.33
C GLY A 87 14.17 -11.64 8.84
N MET A 88 13.27 -12.63 8.80
CA MET A 88 13.66 -14.02 9.07
C MET A 88 14.54 -14.56 7.93
N PRO A 89 15.54 -15.37 8.22
CA PRO A 89 16.43 -15.93 7.20
C PRO A 89 15.74 -16.98 6.31
N PHE A 90 14.57 -17.46 6.70
CA PHE A 90 13.78 -18.43 5.96
C PHE A 90 12.27 -18.15 6.13
N THR A 91 11.47 -18.62 5.19
CA THR A 91 10.01 -18.50 5.24
C THR A 91 9.44 -19.48 6.26
N LEU A 92 8.66 -18.97 7.21
CA LEU A 92 7.91 -19.80 8.17
C LEU A 92 6.61 -20.31 7.57
N ALA A 93 6.22 -21.52 7.92
CA ALA A 93 4.87 -22.04 7.64
C ALA A 93 3.84 -21.20 8.41
N GLY A 94 2.89 -20.59 7.72
CA GLY A 94 1.86 -19.74 8.34
C GLY A 94 2.33 -18.36 8.81
N GLY A 95 3.56 -17.99 8.53
CA GLY A 95 4.18 -16.74 8.98
C GLY A 95 3.81 -15.51 8.17
N GLY A 96 2.58 -15.10 8.25
CA GLY A 96 2.13 -13.76 7.92
C GLY A 96 1.43 -13.18 9.13
N PHE A 97 2.16 -12.77 10.17
CA PHE A 97 1.62 -11.95 11.24
C PHE A 97 1.36 -10.52 10.76
N GLY A 98 0.57 -10.37 9.71
CA GLY A 98 0.07 -9.09 9.24
C GLY A 98 -1.44 -9.13 9.20
N PHE A 99 -2.10 -8.39 10.07
CA PHE A 99 -3.54 -8.11 10.02
C PHE A 99 -3.95 -7.36 8.75
N GLY A 100 -3.58 -7.85 7.60
CA GLY A 100 -3.87 -7.21 6.32
C GLY A 100 -3.49 -8.06 5.13
N SER A 101 -2.61 -9.02 5.30
CA SER A 101 -2.29 -10.05 4.29
C SER A 101 -2.87 -11.42 4.65
N GLY A 102 -3.64 -11.50 5.70
CA GLY A 102 -4.18 -12.72 6.25
C GLY A 102 -5.52 -13.10 5.67
N GLY A 103 -5.62 -13.25 4.40
CA GLY A 103 -6.68 -14.11 3.89
C GLY A 103 -6.25 -15.58 4.07
N LEU A 104 -7.12 -16.43 4.59
CA LEU A 104 -6.92 -17.89 4.67
C LEU A 104 -6.57 -18.52 3.30
N GLY A 105 -6.72 -17.76 2.19
CA GLY A 105 -6.24 -18.12 0.86
C GLY A 105 -4.71 -18.10 0.69
N GLY A 106 -3.96 -17.46 1.58
CA GLY A 106 -2.49 -17.45 1.57
C GLY A 106 -1.86 -18.65 2.26
N GLY A 107 -2.60 -19.39 3.11
CA GLY A 107 -2.06 -20.47 3.92
C GLY A 107 -1.44 -21.61 3.10
N GLY A 108 -2.03 -21.99 2.01
CA GLY A 108 -1.50 -23.05 1.15
C GLY A 108 -0.20 -22.67 0.45
N ALA A 109 -0.10 -21.46 -0.05
CA ALA A 109 1.12 -20.98 -0.71
C ALA A 109 2.26 -20.75 0.30
N ALA A 110 1.94 -20.28 1.50
CA ALA A 110 2.91 -20.10 2.58
C ALA A 110 3.45 -21.44 3.08
N LEU A 111 2.59 -22.43 3.25
CA LEU A 111 2.99 -23.79 3.63
C LEU A 111 3.93 -24.42 2.60
N LEU A 112 3.66 -24.24 1.32
CA LEU A 112 4.49 -24.78 0.23
C LEU A 112 5.85 -24.09 0.12
N GLN A 113 6.06 -22.97 0.77
CA GLN A 113 7.32 -22.22 0.81
C GLN A 113 8.03 -22.28 2.15
N ALA A 114 7.47 -23.00 3.13
CA ALA A 114 8.07 -23.15 4.46
C ALA A 114 9.52 -23.67 4.38
N GLY A 115 10.38 -23.10 5.20
CA GLY A 115 11.79 -23.45 5.27
C GLY A 115 12.66 -22.94 4.11
N ARG A 116 12.08 -22.23 3.11
CA ARG A 116 12.88 -21.65 2.02
C ARG A 116 13.67 -20.45 2.51
N PRO A 117 14.96 -20.35 2.14
CA PRO A 117 15.77 -19.18 2.45
C PRO A 117 15.15 -17.91 1.86
N THR A 118 15.04 -16.87 2.65
CA THR A 118 14.71 -15.53 2.17
C THR A 118 15.94 -14.93 1.48
N ARG A 119 15.71 -14.07 0.51
CA ARG A 119 16.79 -13.41 -0.23
C ARG A 119 16.36 -12.03 -0.71
N LYS A 120 17.32 -11.20 -1.10
CA LYS A 120 17.04 -9.95 -1.78
C LYS A 120 16.41 -10.22 -3.15
N ILE A 121 15.26 -9.64 -3.41
CA ILE A 121 14.54 -9.77 -4.69
C ILE A 121 13.95 -8.42 -5.05
N THR A 122 14.20 -7.96 -6.27
CA THR A 122 13.46 -6.84 -6.85
C THR A 122 12.22 -7.39 -7.55
N TRP A 123 11.05 -7.07 -7.03
CA TRP A 123 9.77 -7.52 -7.58
C TRP A 123 9.30 -6.62 -8.72
N ILE A 124 9.33 -5.33 -8.47
CA ILE A 124 8.95 -4.28 -9.41
C ILE A 124 10.11 -3.29 -9.46
N GLU A 125 10.53 -2.90 -10.63
CA GLU A 125 11.55 -1.88 -10.85
C GLU A 125 11.02 -0.82 -11.80
N LYS A 126 10.95 0.42 -11.34
CA LYS A 126 10.44 1.55 -12.12
C LYS A 126 9.10 1.22 -12.79
N GLY A 127 8.18 0.65 -12.02
CA GLY A 127 6.83 0.27 -12.47
C GLY A 127 6.72 -1.05 -13.21
N ILE A 128 7.82 -1.69 -13.57
CA ILE A 128 7.86 -2.90 -14.40
C ILE A 128 8.10 -4.14 -13.54
N VAL A 129 7.32 -5.19 -13.73
CA VAL A 129 7.51 -6.48 -13.06
C VAL A 129 8.84 -7.11 -13.46
N ARG A 130 9.68 -7.43 -12.47
CA ARG A 130 10.97 -8.12 -12.66
C ARG A 130 10.93 -9.56 -12.19
N ASN A 131 10.16 -9.84 -11.16
CA ASN A 131 10.00 -11.19 -10.64
C ASN A 131 8.54 -11.44 -10.26
N LEU A 132 8.09 -12.66 -10.42
CA LEU A 132 6.80 -13.14 -9.96
C LEU A 132 6.96 -14.03 -8.72
N LEU A 133 5.92 -14.08 -7.91
CA LEU A 133 5.82 -15.02 -6.81
C LEU A 133 5.40 -16.39 -7.36
N LEU A 134 6.36 -17.29 -7.48
CA LEU A 134 6.15 -18.62 -8.01
C LEU A 134 6.20 -19.68 -6.90
N SER A 135 5.10 -20.38 -6.70
CA SER A 135 5.10 -21.60 -5.90
C SER A 135 5.94 -22.71 -6.59
N PRO A 136 6.39 -23.74 -5.86
CA PRO A 136 7.11 -24.85 -6.46
C PRO A 136 6.40 -25.51 -7.64
N ALA A 137 5.08 -25.61 -7.57
CA ALA A 137 4.28 -26.18 -8.66
C ALA A 137 4.23 -25.27 -9.89
N GLN A 138 4.12 -23.95 -9.69
CA GLN A 138 4.14 -22.97 -10.78
C GLN A 138 5.53 -22.91 -11.43
N ALA A 139 6.58 -22.87 -10.62
CA ALA A 139 7.97 -22.87 -11.09
C ALA A 139 8.27 -24.08 -11.98
N ARG A 140 7.88 -25.29 -11.56
CA ARG A 140 8.03 -26.50 -12.38
C ARG A 140 7.31 -26.40 -13.73
N ARG A 141 6.09 -25.81 -13.75
CA ARG A 141 5.31 -25.66 -14.99
C ARG A 141 5.90 -24.62 -15.94
N SER A 142 6.52 -23.57 -15.42
CA SER A 142 7.09 -22.49 -16.21
C SER A 142 8.60 -22.70 -16.54
N GLY A 143 9.21 -23.79 -16.07
CA GLY A 143 10.65 -24.02 -16.23
C GLY A 143 11.54 -23.08 -15.41
N GLY A 144 10.95 -22.39 -14.41
CA GLY A 144 11.65 -21.45 -13.55
C GLY A 144 11.97 -22.02 -12.16
N GLU A 145 12.50 -21.15 -11.31
CA GLU A 145 12.73 -21.46 -9.89
C GLU A 145 11.63 -20.88 -9.00
N PRO A 146 11.26 -21.57 -7.91
CA PRO A 146 10.33 -21.02 -6.94
C PRO A 146 10.94 -19.84 -6.19
N THR A 147 10.14 -18.82 -5.96
CA THR A 147 10.55 -17.63 -5.21
C THR A 147 10.11 -17.73 -3.75
N PRO A 148 10.89 -17.22 -2.77
CA PRO A 148 10.42 -17.11 -1.40
C PRO A 148 9.25 -16.12 -1.30
N ALA A 149 8.49 -16.18 -0.21
CA ALA A 149 7.45 -15.20 0.06
C ALA A 149 8.03 -13.77 0.15
N PRO A 150 7.32 -12.76 -0.34
CA PRO A 150 7.75 -11.37 -0.28
C PRO A 150 7.65 -10.87 1.18
N THR A 151 8.78 -10.83 1.86
CA THR A 151 8.93 -10.32 3.22
C THR A 151 9.92 -9.17 3.25
N SER A 152 9.94 -8.41 4.33
CA SER A 152 10.87 -7.29 4.49
C SER A 152 10.83 -6.37 3.26
N LEU A 153 9.62 -5.94 2.91
CA LEU A 153 9.38 -5.15 1.71
C LEU A 153 9.87 -3.72 1.88
N ILE A 154 10.39 -3.16 0.81
CA ILE A 154 10.80 -1.76 0.73
C ILE A 154 10.18 -1.16 -0.53
N ILE A 155 9.41 -0.09 -0.35
CA ILE A 155 8.80 0.67 -1.44
C ILE A 155 9.64 1.92 -1.65
N GLU A 156 10.28 2.01 -2.78
CA GLU A 156 11.21 3.08 -3.15
C GLU A 156 10.74 3.80 -4.41
N GLY A 157 11.25 5.01 -4.63
CA GLY A 157 11.01 5.76 -5.87
C GLY A 157 11.07 7.27 -5.71
N GLY A 158 11.25 7.75 -4.48
CA GLY A 158 11.38 9.17 -4.20
C GLY A 158 12.54 9.47 -3.27
N GLU A 159 12.71 10.76 -3.02
CA GLU A 159 13.77 11.32 -2.20
C GLU A 159 13.21 12.33 -1.21
N GLY A 160 14.05 12.73 -0.24
CA GLY A 160 13.71 13.76 0.74
C GLY A 160 12.75 13.27 1.83
N SER A 161 12.24 14.22 2.60
CA SER A 161 11.41 14.03 3.77
C SER A 161 9.92 14.33 3.50
N LEU A 162 9.06 14.05 4.48
CA LEU A 162 7.65 14.46 4.45
C LEU A 162 7.52 15.98 4.42
N GLU A 163 8.37 16.68 5.16
CA GLU A 163 8.41 18.14 5.22
C GLU A 163 8.77 18.74 3.85
N ASP A 164 9.71 18.11 3.12
CA ASP A 164 10.07 18.53 1.77
C ASP A 164 8.90 18.31 0.79
N LEU A 165 8.19 17.20 0.94
CA LEU A 165 7.02 16.90 0.11
C LEU A 165 5.89 17.91 0.36
N ILE A 166 5.62 18.24 1.63
CA ILE A 166 4.65 19.27 2.01
C ILE A 166 5.06 20.62 1.43
N ARG A 167 6.31 21.04 1.63
CA ARG A 167 6.82 22.33 1.15
C ARG A 167 6.69 22.52 -0.37
N LYS A 168 6.76 21.44 -1.13
CA LYS A 168 6.61 21.42 -2.60
C LYS A 168 5.18 21.21 -3.07
N THR A 169 4.18 21.40 -2.20
CA THR A 169 2.78 21.15 -2.51
C THR A 169 1.96 22.42 -2.35
N ASP A 170 1.34 22.87 -3.44
CA ASP A 170 0.52 24.08 -3.44
C ASP A 170 -0.76 23.89 -2.64
N ARG A 171 -1.48 22.80 -2.90
CA ARG A 171 -2.70 22.45 -2.17
C ARG A 171 -2.93 20.94 -2.14
N ALA A 172 -3.13 20.38 -0.94
CA ALA A 172 -3.45 18.97 -0.73
C ALA A 172 -4.10 18.73 0.63
N LEU A 173 -4.65 17.54 0.81
CA LEU A 173 -4.99 17.03 2.15
C LEU A 173 -3.89 16.08 2.62
N LEU A 174 -3.30 16.37 3.77
CA LEU A 174 -2.38 15.46 4.46
C LEU A 174 -3.20 14.47 5.26
N VAL A 175 -3.13 13.20 4.88
CA VAL A 175 -3.85 12.08 5.51
C VAL A 175 -2.85 11.28 6.34
N THR A 176 -3.09 11.17 7.64
CA THR A 176 -2.18 10.45 8.54
C THR A 176 -2.51 8.97 8.63
N ARG A 177 -3.79 8.61 8.58
CA ARG A 177 -4.28 7.22 8.61
C ARG A 177 -5.63 7.06 7.94
N PHE A 178 -5.90 5.82 7.54
CA PHE A 178 -7.23 5.36 7.19
C PHE A 178 -7.74 4.33 8.20
N TRP A 179 -9.06 4.23 8.30
CA TRP A 179 -9.73 3.32 9.20
C TRP A 179 -10.94 2.67 8.55
N TYR A 180 -11.33 1.51 9.09
CA TYR A 180 -12.54 0.81 8.68
C TYR A 180 -12.63 0.57 7.18
N ILE A 181 -11.50 0.18 6.58
CA ILE A 181 -11.40 -0.07 5.14
C ILE A 181 -12.11 -1.38 4.79
N ARG A 182 -12.99 -1.31 3.80
CA ARG A 182 -13.74 -2.46 3.29
C ARG A 182 -13.75 -2.46 1.77
N ALA A 183 -13.72 -3.65 1.16
CA ALA A 183 -13.90 -3.78 -0.27
C ALA A 183 -15.30 -3.32 -0.67
N LEU A 184 -15.37 -2.34 -1.57
CA LEU A 184 -16.60 -1.84 -2.18
C LEU A 184 -16.85 -2.55 -3.51
N ASN A 185 -15.85 -2.64 -4.35
CA ASN A 185 -15.86 -3.39 -5.59
C ASN A 185 -14.57 -4.19 -5.73
N PRO A 186 -14.60 -5.49 -5.38
CA PRO A 186 -13.41 -6.33 -5.45
C PRO A 186 -12.86 -6.50 -6.87
N ILE A 187 -13.70 -6.41 -7.90
CA ILE A 187 -13.28 -6.55 -9.31
C ILE A 187 -12.40 -5.37 -9.71
N LEU A 188 -12.83 -4.16 -9.36
CA LEU A 188 -12.09 -2.93 -9.65
C LEU A 188 -11.00 -2.63 -8.59
N GLY A 189 -10.96 -3.41 -7.51
CA GLY A 189 -10.05 -3.16 -6.39
C GLY A 189 -10.41 -1.91 -5.59
N THR A 190 -11.66 -1.43 -5.69
CA THR A 190 -12.14 -0.24 -5.00
C THR A 190 -12.51 -0.58 -3.57
N SER A 191 -12.04 0.23 -2.64
CA SER A 191 -12.32 0.15 -1.22
C SER A 191 -13.01 1.42 -0.74
N THR A 192 -13.83 1.30 0.30
CA THR A 192 -14.35 2.42 1.08
C THR A 192 -13.73 2.40 2.46
N GLY A 193 -13.60 3.55 3.06
CA GLY A 193 -13.07 3.71 4.42
C GLY A 193 -13.21 5.14 4.90
N LEU A 194 -12.59 5.43 6.02
CA LEU A 194 -12.61 6.75 6.67
C LEU A 194 -11.18 7.23 6.88
N THR A 195 -10.96 8.55 6.79
CA THR A 195 -9.75 9.17 7.35
C THR A 195 -9.82 9.13 8.88
N ARG A 196 -8.66 9.07 9.54
CA ARG A 196 -8.54 9.02 10.99
C ARG A 196 -7.21 9.57 11.49
N ASP A 197 -7.16 9.89 12.77
CA ASP A 197 -5.94 10.29 13.52
C ASP A 197 -5.26 11.55 12.95
N GLY A 198 -6.01 12.39 12.28
CA GLY A 198 -5.59 13.66 11.71
C GLY A 198 -5.72 13.72 10.19
N LEU A 199 -6.49 14.70 9.76
CA LEU A 199 -6.61 15.15 8.38
C LEU A 199 -6.33 16.64 8.36
N PHE A 200 -5.40 17.10 7.53
CA PHE A 200 -4.97 18.49 7.54
C PHE A 200 -4.97 19.08 6.14
N LEU A 201 -5.40 20.32 6.01
CA LEU A 201 -5.22 21.07 4.77
C LEU A 201 -3.77 21.57 4.68
N VAL A 202 -3.14 21.29 3.56
CA VAL A 202 -1.86 21.86 3.14
C VAL A 202 -2.13 22.90 2.08
N GLU A 203 -1.63 24.11 2.25
CA GLU A 203 -1.66 25.18 1.24
C GLU A 203 -0.35 25.96 1.25
N ASN A 204 0.18 26.23 0.05
CA ASN A 204 1.42 26.97 -0.15
C ASN A 204 2.61 26.39 0.64
N GLY A 205 2.72 25.08 0.66
CA GLY A 205 3.80 24.36 1.34
C GLY A 205 3.71 24.28 2.86
N GLU A 206 2.57 24.62 3.46
CA GLU A 206 2.36 24.64 4.91
C GLU A 206 1.07 23.93 5.33
N ILE A 207 1.10 23.31 6.50
CA ILE A 207 -0.11 22.77 7.15
C ILE A 207 -0.89 23.94 7.75
N LYS A 208 -2.11 24.21 7.28
CA LYS A 208 -2.92 25.37 7.67
C LYS A 208 -3.86 25.09 8.84
N TYR A 209 -4.70 24.06 8.73
CA TYR A 209 -5.66 23.71 9.76
C TYR A 209 -6.12 22.26 9.64
N PRO A 210 -6.65 21.68 10.73
CA PRO A 210 -7.25 20.36 10.68
C PRO A 210 -8.61 20.39 9.95
N VAL A 211 -8.92 19.29 9.29
CA VAL A 211 -10.13 19.05 8.53
C VAL A 211 -10.93 17.92 9.17
N LYS A 212 -12.26 18.02 9.19
CA LYS A 212 -13.14 16.92 9.62
C LYS A 212 -12.89 15.67 8.76
N ASN A 213 -13.06 14.53 9.38
CA ASN A 213 -12.85 13.26 8.70
C ASN A 213 -13.75 13.08 7.48
N PHE A 214 -13.25 12.40 6.47
CA PHE A 214 -13.96 12.05 5.26
C PHE A 214 -14.13 10.54 5.13
N ARG A 215 -15.22 10.16 4.45
CA ARG A 215 -15.33 8.85 3.81
C ARG A 215 -14.71 8.92 2.43
N PHE A 216 -13.95 7.90 2.06
CA PHE A 216 -13.40 7.76 0.72
C PHE A 216 -13.95 6.52 0.02
N ASN A 217 -13.93 6.57 -1.32
CA ASN A 217 -14.14 5.43 -2.21
C ASN A 217 -13.01 5.46 -3.23
N GLU A 218 -11.97 4.65 -3.03
CA GLU A 218 -10.78 4.72 -3.85
C GLU A 218 -10.11 3.34 -4.01
N SER A 219 -9.32 3.17 -5.05
CA SER A 219 -8.50 2.00 -5.22
C SER A 219 -7.02 2.35 -5.02
N TRP A 220 -6.28 1.42 -4.42
CA TRP A 220 -4.83 1.61 -4.32
C TRP A 220 -4.17 1.70 -5.70
N ARG A 221 -4.77 1.09 -6.74
CA ARG A 221 -4.32 1.19 -8.13
C ARG A 221 -4.35 2.64 -8.60
N THR A 222 -5.49 3.34 -8.41
CA THR A 222 -5.61 4.77 -8.74
C THR A 222 -4.59 5.60 -7.97
N VAL A 223 -4.41 5.31 -6.67
CA VAL A 223 -3.40 5.99 -5.84
C VAL A 223 -2.01 5.85 -6.44
N VAL A 224 -1.61 4.62 -6.81
CA VAL A 224 -0.28 4.35 -7.37
C VAL A 224 -0.12 4.94 -8.77
N GLU A 225 -1.12 4.80 -9.63
CA GLU A 225 -1.08 5.33 -11.00
C GLU A 225 -1.02 6.86 -11.02
N ASN A 226 -1.75 7.52 -10.11
CA ASN A 226 -1.82 8.98 -10.00
C ASN A 226 -0.74 9.59 -9.09
N THR A 227 0.19 8.80 -8.58
CA THR A 227 1.29 9.31 -7.75
C THR A 227 2.19 10.24 -8.55
N GLU A 228 2.39 11.44 -8.05
CA GLU A 228 3.21 12.49 -8.66
C GLU A 228 4.59 12.62 -7.99
N ALA A 229 4.64 12.34 -6.69
CA ALA A 229 5.87 12.41 -5.91
C ALA A 229 5.81 11.50 -4.70
N MET A 230 6.97 11.09 -4.22
CA MET A 230 7.10 10.31 -2.99
C MET A 230 8.41 10.64 -2.29
N THR A 231 8.46 10.40 -0.99
CA THR A 231 9.68 10.52 -0.19
C THR A 231 10.56 9.29 -0.34
N ALA A 232 11.77 9.35 0.20
CA ALA A 232 12.49 8.13 0.53
C ALA A 232 11.66 7.28 1.54
N PRO A 233 11.77 5.93 1.52
CA PRO A 233 11.09 5.09 2.50
C PRO A 233 11.72 5.30 3.89
N TYR A 234 10.95 5.77 4.86
CA TYR A 234 11.49 6.13 6.17
C TYR A 234 10.82 5.45 7.35
N LYS A 235 9.56 5.05 7.20
CA LYS A 235 8.78 4.50 8.30
C LYS A 235 8.52 3.02 8.10
N ARG A 236 8.86 2.24 9.12
CA ARG A 236 8.46 0.83 9.19
C ARG A 236 6.99 0.75 9.59
N VAL A 237 6.18 0.12 8.75
CA VAL A 237 4.81 -0.25 9.05
C VAL A 237 4.72 -1.77 8.85
N ARG A 238 4.45 -2.50 9.92
CA ARG A 238 4.50 -3.96 9.97
C ARG A 238 5.90 -4.49 9.56
N ASP A 239 5.99 -5.25 8.49
CA ASP A 239 7.22 -5.84 7.96
C ASP A 239 7.75 -5.14 6.70
N ALA A 240 7.32 -3.92 6.46
CA ALA A 240 7.74 -3.16 5.29
C ALA A 240 8.14 -1.71 5.62
N LEU A 241 8.99 -1.13 4.78
CA LEU A 241 9.32 0.30 4.79
C LEU A 241 8.50 1.02 3.73
N TYR A 242 7.82 2.07 4.17
CA TYR A 242 6.95 2.89 3.34
C TYR A 242 7.46 4.32 3.21
N PRO A 243 7.32 4.93 2.02
CA PRO A 243 7.42 6.37 1.83
C PRO A 243 6.11 7.06 2.19
N ALA A 244 6.11 8.38 2.30
CA ALA A 244 4.92 9.18 2.07
C ALA A 244 4.76 9.41 0.56
N VAL A 245 3.51 9.48 0.09
CA VAL A 245 3.21 9.66 -1.34
C VAL A 245 2.24 10.82 -1.55
N ARG A 246 2.49 11.63 -2.60
CA ARG A 246 1.53 12.61 -3.09
C ARG A 246 0.85 12.06 -4.33
N THR A 247 -0.47 11.95 -4.28
CA THR A 247 -1.29 11.46 -5.39
C THR A 247 -2.44 12.43 -5.66
N ARG A 248 -2.79 12.60 -6.93
CA ARG A 248 -3.92 13.43 -7.36
C ARG A 248 -5.20 12.63 -7.48
N ALA A 249 -6.33 13.36 -7.56
CA ALA A 249 -7.65 12.80 -7.83
C ALA A 249 -8.07 11.67 -6.88
N PHE A 250 -7.77 11.86 -5.58
CA PHE A 250 -8.25 10.97 -4.53
C PHE A 250 -9.69 11.37 -4.14
N THR A 251 -10.63 10.45 -4.27
CA THR A 251 -12.05 10.73 -4.12
C THR A 251 -12.55 10.58 -2.69
N PHE A 252 -13.01 11.68 -2.10
CA PHE A 252 -13.77 11.69 -0.85
C PHE A 252 -15.27 11.82 -1.15
N SER A 253 -16.06 10.85 -0.72
CA SER A 253 -17.49 10.72 -1.09
C SER A 253 -18.45 11.44 -0.16
N SER A 254 -18.07 11.65 1.09
CA SER A 254 -18.87 12.40 2.09
C SER A 254 -18.02 12.79 3.29
N GLY A 255 -18.45 13.80 4.04
CA GLY A 255 -17.98 14.02 5.39
C GLY A 255 -18.31 12.84 6.30
N SER A 256 -17.58 12.70 7.39
CA SER A 256 -17.81 11.67 8.41
C SER A 256 -17.79 12.30 9.79
N ASP A 257 -18.88 12.08 10.55
CA ASP A 257 -18.96 12.38 11.99
C ASP A 257 -18.41 11.22 12.85
N ALA A 258 -17.61 10.34 12.24
CA ALA A 258 -16.95 9.28 12.99
C ALA A 258 -16.14 9.90 14.13
N ILE A 259 -16.47 9.47 15.33
CA ILE A 259 -15.91 9.95 16.60
C ILE A 259 -14.39 9.90 16.53
N GLU A 260 -13.79 11.03 16.83
CA GLU A 260 -12.35 11.23 16.97
C GLU A 260 -11.74 10.38 18.08
#